data_c5cb28681daa364ee95fb2b3a15fa979
#
_entry.id   c5cb28681daa364ee95fb2b3a15fa979
#
_cell.length_a   1.000
_cell.length_b   1.000
_cell.length_c   1.000
_cell.angle_alpha   90.00
_cell.angle_beta   90.00
_cell.angle_gamma   90.00
#
_symmetry.space_group_name_H-M   'P 1'
#
loop_
_entity.id
_entity.type
_entity.pdbx_description
1 polymer ?
#
loop_
_entity_poly.entity_id
_entity_poly.type
_entity_poly.pdbx_seq_one_letter_code
_entity_poly.pdbx_strand_id
1 'polypeptide(L)'
;IILNYLFSRALTNPSSPAFSHMAYAVCDSYERLIAPSIEREIRASLTDSAGEDAIKLFSENLKNLLMSAPLKGKTVLGYDPGYRTGCKLAVVDKTGMVLDTAVIYPTKPHEKIAESRRTVLGLIKKYGVDVIAIGNGVLSVDKTLVIVYHSLLVIFK
;
A
#
# COMPACT_ATOMS: atom_id res chain seq x y z
N ILE A 1 -5.79 32.56 25.36
CA ILE A 1 -5.24 33.71 24.59
C ILE A 1 -6.29 34.22 23.61
N ILE A 2 -6.86 33.41 22.72
CA ILE A 2 -7.79 33.85 21.66
C ILE A 2 -9.09 34.44 22.25
N LEU A 3 -9.74 33.75 23.20
CA LEU A 3 -10.93 34.23 23.86
C LEU A 3 -10.71 35.58 24.55
N ASN A 4 -9.59 35.79 25.25
CA ASN A 4 -9.25 37.05 25.86
C ASN A 4 -9.11 38.19 24.84
N TYR A 5 -8.54 37.88 23.67
CA TYR A 5 -8.47 38.85 22.57
C TYR A 5 -9.87 39.21 22.03
N LEU A 6 -10.73 38.20 21.81
CA LEU A 6 -12.10 38.43 21.35
C LEU A 6 -12.92 39.22 22.38
N PHE A 7 -12.79 38.91 23.67
CA PHE A 7 -13.41 39.65 24.74
C PHE A 7 -12.96 41.10 24.77
N SER A 8 -11.65 41.38 24.67
CA SER A 8 -11.15 42.75 24.67
C SER A 8 -11.65 43.60 23.51
N ARG A 9 -12.00 42.94 22.38
CA ARG A 9 -12.54 43.63 21.19
C ARG A 9 -14.04 43.81 21.25
N ALA A 10 -14.80 42.85 21.75
CA ALA A 10 -16.24 42.84 21.73
C ALA A 10 -16.86 43.47 23.01
N LEU A 11 -16.20 43.36 24.15
CA LEU A 11 -16.72 43.77 25.46
C LEU A 11 -16.03 45.05 25.96
N THR A 12 -16.42 46.16 25.38
CA THR A 12 -15.83 47.49 25.70
C THR A 12 -16.44 48.20 26.92
N ASN A 13 -17.69 47.84 27.29
CA ASN A 13 -18.39 48.45 28.42
C ASN A 13 -18.94 47.41 29.40
N PRO A 14 -18.24 47.13 30.51
CA PRO A 14 -18.68 46.17 31.52
C PRO A 14 -19.99 46.49 32.24
N SER A 15 -20.39 47.77 32.24
CA SER A 15 -21.62 48.22 32.91
C SER A 15 -22.86 48.11 32.01
N SER A 16 -22.73 47.64 30.79
CA SER A 16 -23.85 47.48 29.87
C SER A 16 -24.76 46.32 30.31
N PRO A 17 -26.10 46.49 30.30
CA PRO A 17 -27.04 45.38 30.53
C PRO A 17 -26.86 44.21 29.56
N ALA A 18 -26.31 44.49 28.38
CA ALA A 18 -26.04 43.47 27.33
C ALA A 18 -24.70 42.71 27.51
N PHE A 19 -23.87 43.07 28.51
CA PHE A 19 -22.54 42.53 28.68
C PHE A 19 -22.52 40.98 28.76
N SER A 20 -23.42 40.42 29.58
CA SER A 20 -23.51 38.95 29.75
C SER A 20 -23.93 38.23 28.47
N HIS A 21 -24.87 38.81 27.73
CA HIS A 21 -25.29 38.23 26.44
C HIS A 21 -24.21 38.30 25.38
N MET A 22 -23.46 39.40 25.32
CA MET A 22 -22.32 39.56 24.43
C MET A 22 -21.20 38.60 24.79
N ALA A 23 -20.90 38.43 26.08
CA ALA A 23 -19.89 37.47 26.53
C ALA A 23 -20.24 36.03 26.12
N TYR A 24 -21.49 35.63 26.32
CA TYR A 24 -22.00 34.34 25.88
C TYR A 24 -21.88 34.18 24.36
N ALA A 25 -22.29 35.18 23.57
CA ALA A 25 -22.21 35.13 22.12
C ALA A 25 -20.77 35.02 21.62
N VAL A 26 -19.80 35.66 22.28
CA VAL A 26 -18.37 35.52 21.95
C VAL A 26 -17.86 34.09 22.22
N CYS A 27 -18.22 33.51 23.37
CA CYS A 27 -17.86 32.13 23.66
C CYS A 27 -18.47 31.16 22.63
N ASP A 28 -19.78 31.27 22.39
CA ASP A 28 -20.49 30.41 21.44
C ASP A 28 -19.90 30.53 20.01
N SER A 29 -19.62 31.75 19.57
CA SER A 29 -19.02 31.97 18.26
C SER A 29 -17.65 31.33 18.12
N TYR A 30 -16.84 31.38 19.18
CA TYR A 30 -15.53 30.73 19.17
C TYR A 30 -15.65 29.20 19.16
N GLU A 31 -16.42 28.66 20.11
CA GLU A 31 -16.50 27.20 20.30
C GLU A 31 -17.22 26.48 19.14
N ARG A 32 -18.31 27.08 18.67
CA ARG A 32 -19.19 26.48 17.66
C ARG A 32 -18.76 26.77 16.21
N LEU A 33 -18.18 27.93 15.95
CA LEU A 33 -17.89 28.38 14.58
C LEU A 33 -16.38 28.50 14.31
N ILE A 34 -15.64 29.26 15.12
CA ILE A 34 -14.26 29.63 14.81
C ILE A 34 -13.32 28.44 15.03
N ALA A 35 -13.29 27.85 16.22
CA ALA A 35 -12.37 26.80 16.57
C ALA A 35 -12.52 25.55 15.67
N PRO A 36 -13.73 25.02 15.42
CA PRO A 36 -13.91 23.89 14.52
C PRO A 36 -13.56 24.22 13.05
N SER A 37 -13.74 25.48 12.62
CA SER A 37 -13.37 25.89 11.26
C SER A 37 -11.87 25.91 11.08
N ILE A 38 -11.14 26.51 12.01
CA ILE A 38 -9.66 26.55 11.99
C ILE A 38 -9.08 25.14 12.09
N GLU A 39 -9.63 24.31 12.97
CA GLU A 39 -9.17 22.91 13.10
C GLU A 39 -9.30 22.15 11.78
N ARG A 40 -10.44 22.27 11.10
CA ARG A 40 -10.65 21.62 9.79
C ARG A 40 -9.69 22.15 8.73
N GLU A 41 -9.47 23.45 8.69
CA GLU A 41 -8.54 24.07 7.73
C GLU A 41 -7.11 23.59 7.95
N ILE A 42 -6.64 23.57 9.20
CA ILE A 42 -5.30 23.07 9.52
C ILE A 42 -5.17 21.59 9.19
N ARG A 43 -6.16 20.76 9.53
CA ARG A 43 -6.15 19.33 9.19
C ARG A 43 -6.12 19.11 7.68
N ALA A 44 -6.91 19.84 6.92
CA ALA A 44 -6.91 19.75 5.46
C ALA A 44 -5.53 20.13 4.90
N SER A 45 -4.95 21.25 5.32
CA SER A 45 -3.64 21.70 4.88
C SER A 45 -2.52 20.69 5.20
N LEU A 46 -2.56 20.09 6.41
CA LEU A 46 -1.59 19.05 6.78
C LEU A 46 -1.77 17.77 5.95
N THR A 47 -3.00 17.38 5.66
CA THR A 47 -3.30 16.21 4.82
C THR A 47 -2.81 16.42 3.39
N ASP A 48 -3.06 17.60 2.83
CA ASP A 48 -2.62 17.95 1.48
C ASP A 48 -1.09 17.94 1.38
N SER A 49 -0.40 18.57 2.34
CA SER A 49 1.06 18.56 2.40
C SER A 49 1.64 17.14 2.52
N ALA A 50 1.08 16.32 3.41
CA ALA A 50 1.51 14.93 3.56
C ALA A 50 1.21 14.09 2.30
N GLY A 51 0.12 14.39 1.61
CA GLY A 51 -0.24 13.76 0.33
C GLY A 51 0.80 14.05 -0.76
N GLU A 52 1.20 15.31 -0.91
CA GLU A 52 2.23 15.71 -1.88
C GLU A 52 3.57 15.01 -1.60
N ASP A 53 4.00 14.96 -0.34
CA ASP A 53 5.24 14.27 0.04
C ASP A 53 5.17 12.77 -0.23
N ALA A 54 4.02 12.14 0.07
CA ALA A 54 3.79 10.73 -0.22
C ALA A 54 3.82 10.42 -1.73
N ILE A 55 3.19 11.26 -2.55
CA ILE A 55 3.19 11.13 -4.02
C ILE A 55 4.63 11.25 -4.55
N LYS A 56 5.40 12.20 -4.06
CA LYS A 56 6.79 12.38 -4.46
C LYS A 56 7.63 11.14 -4.16
N LEU A 57 7.55 10.63 -2.92
CA LEU A 57 8.26 9.41 -2.51
C LEU A 57 7.83 8.20 -3.33
N PHE A 58 6.52 8.03 -3.58
CA PHE A 58 6.00 6.97 -4.42
C PHE A 58 6.54 7.06 -5.85
N SER A 59 6.58 8.26 -6.42
CA SER A 59 7.11 8.52 -7.77
C SER A 59 8.58 8.12 -7.89
N GLU A 60 9.41 8.46 -6.91
CA GLU A 60 10.83 8.06 -6.88
C GLU A 60 10.98 6.53 -6.79
N ASN A 61 10.21 5.88 -5.92
CA ASN A 61 10.23 4.42 -5.79
C ASN A 61 9.76 3.72 -7.07
N LEU A 62 8.68 4.21 -7.67
CA LEU A 62 8.17 3.67 -8.94
C LEU A 62 9.19 3.82 -10.07
N LYS A 63 9.84 4.99 -10.16
CA LYS A 63 10.92 5.21 -11.14
C LYS A 63 12.04 4.20 -10.95
N ASN A 64 12.51 3.97 -9.73
CA ASN A 64 13.57 3.00 -9.44
C ASN A 64 13.15 1.57 -9.81
N LEU A 65 11.89 1.19 -9.58
CA LEU A 65 11.36 -0.11 -9.99
C LEU A 65 11.31 -0.26 -11.52
N LEU A 66 10.80 0.75 -12.23
CA LEU A 66 10.70 0.73 -13.69
C LEU A 66 12.06 0.76 -14.39
N MET A 67 13.04 1.41 -13.78
CA MET A 67 14.42 1.49 -14.29
C MET A 67 15.30 0.31 -13.87
N SER A 68 14.75 -0.67 -13.14
CA SER A 68 15.49 -1.89 -12.77
C SER A 68 15.95 -2.64 -14.01
N ALA A 69 17.18 -3.13 -13.99
CA ALA A 69 17.73 -3.88 -15.11
C ALA A 69 16.92 -5.17 -15.37
N PRO A 70 16.51 -5.45 -16.62
CA PRO A 70 15.78 -6.65 -16.96
C PRO A 70 16.66 -7.91 -16.83
N LEU A 71 16.06 -9.01 -16.41
CA LEU A 71 16.70 -10.33 -16.39
C LEU A 71 16.75 -10.87 -17.82
N LYS A 72 17.83 -10.55 -18.55
CA LYS A 72 18.02 -10.99 -19.93
C LYS A 72 18.52 -12.44 -19.99
N GLY A 73 18.06 -13.19 -21.00
CA GLY A 73 18.56 -14.52 -21.34
C GLY A 73 18.25 -15.61 -20.31
N LYS A 74 17.23 -15.41 -19.47
CA LYS A 74 16.78 -16.37 -18.45
C LYS A 74 15.36 -16.83 -18.71
N THR A 75 15.09 -18.11 -18.44
CA THR A 75 13.73 -18.65 -18.38
C THR A 75 13.18 -18.39 -16.98
N VAL A 76 12.07 -17.66 -16.88
CA VAL A 76 11.52 -17.16 -15.62
C VAL A 76 10.17 -17.81 -15.34
N LEU A 77 9.97 -18.32 -14.12
CA LEU A 77 8.67 -18.69 -13.59
C LEU A 77 8.14 -17.52 -12.74
N GLY A 78 7.16 -16.79 -13.25
CA GLY A 78 6.42 -15.81 -12.49
C GLY A 78 5.40 -16.49 -11.57
N TYR A 79 5.36 -16.05 -10.29
CA TYR A 79 4.44 -16.54 -9.27
C TYR A 79 3.69 -15.35 -8.68
N ASP A 80 2.39 -15.26 -8.95
CA ASP A 80 1.50 -14.23 -8.42
C ASP A 80 0.60 -14.82 -7.34
N PRO A 81 0.84 -14.51 -6.05
CA PRO A 81 0.05 -15.06 -4.94
C PRO A 81 -1.39 -14.56 -4.93
N GLY A 82 -2.35 -15.45 -4.71
CA GLY A 82 -3.77 -15.11 -4.57
C GLY A 82 -4.52 -16.08 -3.66
N TYR A 83 -5.22 -15.55 -2.64
CA TYR A 83 -5.97 -16.38 -1.68
C TYR A 83 -7.22 -17.03 -2.30
N ARG A 84 -8.11 -16.22 -2.87
CA ARG A 84 -9.41 -16.67 -3.34
C ARG A 84 -9.36 -17.26 -4.75
N THR A 85 -8.59 -16.64 -5.62
CA THR A 85 -8.52 -17.01 -7.04
C THR A 85 -7.42 -18.02 -7.35
N GLY A 86 -6.67 -18.45 -6.33
CA GLY A 86 -5.47 -19.27 -6.48
C GLY A 86 -4.24 -18.47 -6.87
N CYS A 87 -3.08 -19.07 -6.69
CA CYS A 87 -1.80 -18.49 -7.11
C CYS A 87 -1.60 -18.77 -8.60
N LYS A 88 -1.32 -17.72 -9.37
CA LYS A 88 -1.14 -17.79 -10.82
C LYS A 88 0.34 -17.98 -11.13
N LEU A 89 0.62 -18.89 -12.03
CA LEU A 89 1.95 -19.21 -12.52
C LEU A 89 2.04 -18.91 -14.01
N ALA A 90 3.16 -18.35 -14.46
CA ALA A 90 3.47 -18.19 -15.86
C ALA A 90 4.95 -18.46 -16.10
N VAL A 91 5.26 -19.31 -17.07
CA VAL A 91 6.64 -19.55 -17.51
C VAL A 91 6.91 -18.70 -18.74
N VAL A 92 7.96 -17.91 -18.68
CA VAL A 92 8.38 -17.00 -19.76
C VAL A 92 9.78 -17.37 -20.21
N ASP A 93 10.00 -17.46 -21.50
CA ASP A 93 11.29 -17.78 -22.08
C ASP A 93 12.25 -16.57 -22.10
N LYS A 94 13.45 -16.80 -22.65
CA LYS A 94 14.52 -15.78 -22.77
C LYS A 94 14.12 -14.57 -23.67
N THR A 95 13.12 -14.73 -24.52
CA THR A 95 12.64 -13.71 -25.44
C THR A 95 11.43 -12.93 -24.92
N GLY A 96 10.85 -13.38 -23.80
CA GLY A 96 9.63 -12.80 -23.22
C GLY A 96 8.34 -13.50 -23.67
N MET A 97 8.43 -14.61 -24.39
CA MET A 97 7.26 -15.39 -24.81
C MET A 97 6.76 -16.24 -23.66
N VAL A 98 5.45 -16.24 -23.43
CA VAL A 98 4.80 -17.12 -22.42
C VAL A 98 4.74 -18.54 -22.98
N LEU A 99 5.40 -19.47 -22.31
CA LEU A 99 5.46 -20.89 -22.68
C LEU A 99 4.32 -21.71 -22.09
N ASP A 100 3.95 -21.39 -20.84
CA ASP A 100 2.91 -22.14 -20.11
C ASP A 100 2.33 -21.30 -18.97
N THR A 101 1.11 -21.61 -18.56
CA THR A 101 0.44 -21.00 -17.42
C THR A 101 -0.26 -22.05 -16.58
N ALA A 102 -0.34 -21.83 -15.27
CA ALA A 102 -1.06 -22.71 -14.36
C ALA A 102 -1.65 -21.91 -13.17
N VAL A 103 -2.64 -22.50 -12.53
CA VAL A 103 -3.18 -21.97 -11.26
C VAL A 103 -3.05 -23.05 -10.21
N ILE A 104 -2.56 -22.68 -9.04
CA ILE A 104 -2.38 -23.59 -7.90
C ILE A 104 -3.04 -23.04 -6.66
N TYR A 105 -3.42 -23.91 -5.74
CA TYR A 105 -4.16 -23.56 -4.51
C TYR A 105 -3.44 -24.08 -3.26
N PRO A 106 -2.24 -23.55 -2.92
CA PRO A 106 -1.45 -24.05 -1.79
C PRO A 106 -1.98 -23.61 -0.42
N THR A 107 -2.87 -22.61 -0.38
CA THR A 107 -3.37 -21.96 0.84
C THR A 107 -4.84 -22.28 1.11
N LYS A 108 -5.30 -21.99 2.35
CA LYS A 108 -6.71 -22.09 2.73
C LYS A 108 -7.60 -21.25 1.79
N PRO A 109 -8.81 -21.72 1.49
CA PRO A 109 -9.49 -22.92 2.05
C PRO A 109 -9.12 -24.24 1.37
N HIS A 110 -8.39 -24.25 0.26
CA HIS A 110 -8.17 -25.45 -0.55
C HIS A 110 -7.01 -26.33 -0.07
N GLU A 111 -5.93 -25.73 0.45
CA GLU A 111 -4.71 -26.40 0.98
C GLU A 111 -4.16 -27.56 0.13
N LYS A 112 -4.20 -27.44 -1.20
CA LYS A 112 -3.71 -28.45 -2.15
C LYS A 112 -2.19 -28.40 -2.30
N ILE A 113 -1.46 -28.51 -1.20
CA ILE A 113 -0.01 -28.31 -1.14
C ILE A 113 0.74 -29.31 -2.03
N ALA A 114 0.40 -30.60 -1.93
CA ALA A 114 1.09 -31.66 -2.69
C ALA A 114 0.87 -31.53 -4.21
N GLU A 115 -0.33 -31.18 -4.64
CA GLU A 115 -0.68 -30.94 -6.05
C GLU A 115 0.06 -29.70 -6.56
N SER A 116 0.01 -28.60 -5.81
CA SER A 116 0.71 -27.35 -6.12
C SER A 116 2.22 -27.57 -6.28
N ARG A 117 2.84 -28.33 -5.37
CA ARG A 117 4.25 -28.68 -5.45
C ARG A 117 4.59 -29.49 -6.70
N ARG A 118 3.76 -30.49 -7.07
CA ARG A 118 3.97 -31.27 -8.29
C ARG A 118 3.91 -30.39 -9.54
N THR A 119 2.93 -29.48 -9.61
CA THR A 119 2.76 -28.55 -10.72
C THR A 119 3.99 -27.65 -10.88
N VAL A 120 4.43 -26.99 -9.80
CA VAL A 120 5.60 -26.11 -9.83
C VAL A 120 6.87 -26.87 -10.25
N LEU A 121 7.14 -28.03 -9.65
CA LEU A 121 8.29 -28.85 -10.01
C LEU A 121 8.22 -29.38 -11.44
N GLY A 122 7.03 -29.71 -11.93
CA GLY A 122 6.78 -30.11 -13.31
C GLY A 122 7.16 -29.00 -14.30
N LEU A 123 6.70 -27.77 -14.04
CA LEU A 123 7.01 -26.59 -14.87
C LEU A 123 8.52 -26.28 -14.86
N ILE A 124 9.15 -26.31 -13.68
CA ILE A 124 10.60 -26.09 -13.56
C ILE A 124 11.40 -27.09 -14.40
N LYS A 125 11.08 -28.38 -14.28
CA LYS A 125 11.79 -29.45 -15.03
C LYS A 125 11.51 -29.40 -16.53
N LYS A 126 10.22 -29.13 -16.91
CA LYS A 126 9.80 -29.16 -18.33
C LYS A 126 10.46 -28.04 -19.13
N TYR A 127 10.60 -26.85 -18.54
CA TYR A 127 11.05 -25.66 -19.25
C TYR A 127 12.48 -25.21 -18.87
N GLY A 128 13.14 -25.90 -17.93
CA GLY A 128 14.46 -25.51 -17.49
C GLY A 128 14.50 -24.12 -16.87
N VAL A 129 13.60 -23.85 -15.93
CA VAL A 129 13.48 -22.54 -15.29
C VAL A 129 14.77 -22.16 -14.56
N ASP A 130 15.31 -20.99 -14.88
CA ASP A 130 16.52 -20.44 -14.26
C ASP A 130 16.20 -19.61 -13.00
N VAL A 131 15.05 -18.93 -13.01
CA VAL A 131 14.67 -17.93 -11.99
C VAL A 131 13.19 -18.04 -11.65
N ILE A 132 12.87 -17.90 -10.37
CA ILE A 132 11.49 -17.74 -9.91
C ILE A 132 11.30 -16.29 -9.43
N ALA A 133 10.37 -15.57 -10.03
CA ALA A 133 9.96 -14.23 -9.61
C ALA A 133 8.64 -14.31 -8.84
N ILE A 134 8.64 -13.89 -7.57
CA ILE A 134 7.46 -13.97 -6.70
C ILE A 134 6.96 -12.55 -6.43
N GLY A 135 5.68 -12.31 -6.75
CA GLY A 135 5.00 -11.05 -6.42
C GLY A 135 4.79 -10.89 -4.91
N ASN A 136 4.82 -9.65 -4.42
CA ASN A 136 4.62 -9.31 -3.01
C ASN A 136 3.13 -9.23 -2.59
N GLY A 137 2.23 -9.90 -3.33
CA GLY A 137 0.81 -9.95 -2.98
C GLY A 137 0.57 -10.30 -1.51
N VAL A 138 -0.65 -10.13 -1.02
CA VAL A 138 -1.11 -10.23 0.39
C VAL A 138 -0.79 -11.56 1.09
N LEU A 139 -0.18 -12.50 0.40
CA LEU A 139 0.34 -13.74 0.95
C LEU A 139 1.78 -13.53 1.45
N SER A 140 1.96 -13.57 2.77
CA SER A 140 3.23 -14.07 3.30
C SER A 140 3.41 -15.46 2.67
N VAL A 141 4.40 -15.58 1.78
CA VAL A 141 4.78 -16.88 1.20
C VAL A 141 5.05 -17.79 2.38
N ASP A 142 4.14 -18.71 2.63
CA ASP A 142 4.32 -19.71 3.67
C ASP A 142 5.64 -20.43 3.34
N LYS A 143 6.59 -20.37 4.27
CA LYS A 143 7.97 -20.89 4.09
C LYS A 143 8.01 -22.36 3.63
N THR A 144 6.89 -23.06 3.69
CA THR A 144 6.67 -24.41 3.21
C THR A 144 6.76 -24.58 1.69
N LEU A 145 6.61 -23.48 0.92
CA LEU A 145 6.75 -23.54 -0.55
C LEU A 145 8.11 -23.06 -1.05
N VAL A 146 9.04 -22.74 -0.16
CA VAL A 146 10.44 -22.47 -0.54
C VAL A 146 11.05 -23.76 -1.06
N ILE A 147 10.91 -23.95 -2.36
CA ILE A 147 11.59 -25.02 -3.09
C ILE A 147 13.04 -24.55 -3.23
N VAL A 148 13.86 -24.95 -2.25
CA VAL A 148 15.31 -24.78 -2.34
C VAL A 148 15.82 -25.75 -3.39
N TYR A 149 15.91 -25.29 -4.63
CA TYR A 149 16.77 -25.93 -5.63
C TYR A 149 18.14 -25.23 -5.56
N HIS A 150 19.20 -26.00 -5.42
CA HIS A 150 20.59 -25.54 -5.24
C HIS A 150 21.15 -24.64 -6.36
N SER A 151 20.38 -24.37 -7.41
CA SER A 151 20.79 -23.55 -8.57
C SER A 151 19.71 -22.56 -9.05
N LEU A 152 18.62 -22.36 -8.30
CA LEU A 152 17.56 -21.44 -8.68
C LEU A 152 17.67 -20.13 -7.90
N LEU A 153 17.71 -19.00 -8.61
CA LEU A 153 17.64 -17.67 -8.02
C LEU A 153 16.16 -17.31 -7.73
N VAL A 154 15.81 -17.13 -6.46
CA VAL A 154 14.48 -16.66 -6.07
C VAL A 154 14.55 -15.15 -5.86
N ILE A 155 13.76 -14.39 -6.62
CA ILE A 155 13.66 -12.95 -6.50
C ILE A 155 12.28 -12.61 -5.90
N PHE A 156 12.29 -11.99 -4.72
CA PHE A 156 11.09 -11.38 -4.13
C PHE A 156 10.98 -9.93 -4.63
N LYS A 157 9.80 -9.55 -5.10
CA LYS A 157 9.54 -8.20 -5.56
C LYS A 157 8.31 -7.63 -4.84
#